data_8edfe665ac1c7c4e93d01154ef45fec6
#
_entry.id   8edfe665ac1c7c4e93d01154ef45fec6
#
_cell.length_a   1.000
_cell.length_b   1.000
_cell.length_c   1.000
_cell.angle_alpha   90.00
_cell.angle_beta   90.00
_cell.angle_gamma   90.00
#
_symmetry.space_group_name_H-M   'P 1'
#
loop_
_entity.id
_entity.type
_entity.pdbx_description
1 polymer ?
#
loop_
_entity_poly.entity_id
_entity_poly.type
_entity_poly.pdbx_seq_one_letter_code
_entity_poly.pdbx_strand_id
1 'polypeptide(L)'
;MNHLQDVNNKLNKVGCGFCLAKWTQVTMHLSTGMTHSCHHPSPHKIPLREIQRNPSALHNTRNKKDKRREMLSGKRPDECNYCWNVEDNSNSYSDRTFKSSEQWSWPEYEKIKNSNCRDNFNPKYV
;
A
#
# COMPACT_ATOMS: atom_id res chain seq x y z
N MET A 1 10.18 -22.86 -7.92
CA MET A 1 9.34 -21.92 -7.17
C MET A 1 8.91 -20.81 -8.13
N ASN A 2 7.61 -20.52 -8.20
CA ASN A 2 7.17 -19.47 -9.12
C ASN A 2 7.38 -18.08 -8.50
N HIS A 3 7.28 -17.07 -9.37
CA HIS A 3 7.50 -15.68 -8.96
C HIS A 3 6.53 -15.23 -7.87
N LEU A 4 5.25 -15.60 -7.98
CA LEU A 4 4.24 -15.21 -7.00
C LEU A 4 4.52 -15.79 -5.61
N GLN A 5 4.99 -17.01 -5.56
CA GLN A 5 5.34 -17.63 -4.28
C GLN A 5 6.53 -16.93 -3.64
N ASP A 6 7.54 -16.57 -4.44
CA ASP A 6 8.71 -15.84 -3.98
C ASP A 6 8.31 -14.46 -3.44
N VAL A 7 7.47 -13.75 -4.19
CA VAL A 7 6.94 -12.46 -3.75
C VAL A 7 6.19 -12.60 -2.43
N ASN A 8 5.28 -13.57 -2.35
CA ASN A 8 4.48 -13.77 -1.15
C ASN A 8 5.35 -14.07 0.07
N ASN A 9 6.38 -14.91 -0.11
CA ASN A 9 7.29 -15.24 0.97
C ASN A 9 8.06 -14.02 1.45
N LYS A 10 8.52 -13.18 0.53
CA LYS A 10 9.28 -11.97 0.88
C LYS A 10 8.41 -10.92 1.54
N LEU A 11 7.16 -10.78 1.09
CA LEU A 11 6.21 -9.87 1.74
C LEU A 11 5.96 -10.31 3.18
N ASN A 12 5.75 -11.60 3.40
CA ASN A 12 5.46 -12.14 4.72
C ASN A 12 6.64 -12.05 5.68
N LYS A 13 7.87 -11.98 5.17
CA LYS A 13 9.05 -11.74 6.01
C LYS A 13 9.01 -10.37 6.67
N VAL A 14 8.46 -9.38 5.99
CA VAL A 14 8.27 -8.03 6.57
C VAL A 14 7.09 -8.06 7.53
N GLY A 15 5.97 -8.65 7.10
CA GLY A 15 4.78 -8.80 7.92
C GLY A 15 3.62 -9.35 7.12
N CYS A 16 2.68 -10.01 7.80
CA CYS A 16 1.53 -10.63 7.14
C CYS A 16 0.58 -9.62 6.50
N GLY A 17 0.75 -8.34 6.80
CA GLY A 17 -0.05 -7.27 6.21
C GLY A 17 0.71 -6.40 5.23
N PHE A 18 1.96 -6.72 4.93
CA PHE A 18 2.80 -5.87 4.08
C PHE A 18 2.39 -6.01 2.61
N CYS A 19 2.14 -4.86 1.96
CA CYS A 19 1.74 -4.79 0.55
C CYS A 19 2.40 -3.58 -0.10
N LEU A 20 3.12 -3.79 -1.18
CA LEU A 20 3.83 -2.71 -1.87
C LEU A 20 2.87 -1.69 -2.49
N ALA A 21 1.65 -2.11 -2.87
CA ALA A 21 0.68 -1.19 -3.47
C ALA A 21 0.32 -0.04 -2.54
N LYS A 22 0.51 -0.19 -1.24
CA LYS A 22 0.27 0.88 -0.26
C LYS A 22 1.22 2.06 -0.49
N TRP A 23 2.34 1.82 -1.12
CA TRP A 23 3.31 2.87 -1.50
C TRP A 23 3.28 3.18 -2.99
N THR A 24 3.16 2.15 -3.83
CA THR A 24 3.41 2.28 -5.26
C THR A 24 2.19 2.70 -6.06
N GLN A 25 0.99 2.46 -5.56
CA GLN A 25 -0.25 2.77 -6.28
C GLN A 25 -1.04 3.86 -5.57
N VAL A 26 -1.62 4.76 -6.36
CA VAL A 26 -2.52 5.79 -5.85
C VAL A 26 -3.68 5.98 -6.81
N THR A 27 -4.86 6.21 -6.26
CA THR A 27 -6.04 6.66 -7.01
C THR A 27 -6.53 7.96 -6.37
N MET A 28 -6.83 8.95 -7.20
CA MET A 28 -7.35 10.23 -6.75
C MET A 28 -8.69 10.50 -7.43
N HIS A 29 -9.66 10.94 -6.64
CA HIS A 29 -10.98 11.36 -7.12
C HIS A 29 -11.02 12.88 -7.08
N LEU A 30 -10.65 13.52 -8.18
CA LEU A 30 -10.46 14.97 -8.22
C LEU A 30 -11.72 15.75 -7.89
N SER A 31 -12.89 15.25 -8.29
CA SER A 31 -14.16 15.95 -8.04
C SER A 31 -14.53 15.98 -6.55
N THR A 32 -14.04 15.06 -5.75
CA THR A 32 -14.38 14.96 -4.33
C THR A 32 -13.21 15.25 -3.40
N GLY A 33 -12.00 15.32 -3.92
CA GLY A 33 -10.79 15.50 -3.12
C GLY A 33 -10.42 14.27 -2.29
N MET A 34 -10.81 13.09 -2.76
CA MET A 34 -10.57 11.83 -2.06
C MET A 34 -9.44 11.05 -2.71
N THR A 35 -8.80 10.18 -1.94
CA THR A 35 -7.71 9.34 -2.43
C THR A 35 -7.70 7.99 -1.73
N HIS A 36 -7.08 7.01 -2.35
CA HIS A 36 -6.77 5.71 -1.74
C HIS A 36 -5.59 5.09 -2.46
N SER A 37 -5.03 4.01 -1.90
CA SER A 37 -3.87 3.37 -2.50
C SER A 37 -4.28 2.42 -3.63
N CYS A 38 -4.69 1.19 -3.35
CA CYS A 38 -5.27 0.32 -4.37
C CYS A 38 -6.79 0.49 -4.38
N HIS A 39 -7.50 -0.24 -5.25
CA HIS A 39 -8.95 -0.04 -5.40
C HIS A 39 -9.80 -0.66 -4.28
N HIS A 40 -9.21 -1.45 -3.37
CA HIS A 40 -9.96 -2.11 -2.31
C HIS A 40 -10.25 -1.22 -1.09
N PRO A 41 -9.28 -0.45 -0.57
CA PRO A 41 -9.58 0.44 0.56
C PRO A 41 -10.58 1.53 0.19
N SER A 42 -11.43 1.89 1.15
CA SER A 42 -12.32 3.03 0.98
C SER A 42 -11.53 4.32 0.80
N PRO A 43 -12.00 5.24 -0.06
CA PRO A 43 -11.33 6.53 -0.22
C PRO A 43 -11.39 7.35 1.08
N HIS A 44 -10.37 8.16 1.29
CA HIS A 44 -10.35 9.14 2.37
C HIS A 44 -10.06 10.53 1.81
N LYS A 45 -10.50 11.56 2.54
CA LYS A 45 -10.32 12.94 2.11
C LYS A 45 -8.86 13.35 2.25
N ILE A 46 -8.35 14.14 1.29
CA ILE A 46 -7.03 14.75 1.39
C ILE A 46 -7.23 16.08 2.11
N PRO A 47 -6.75 16.25 3.36
CA PRO A 47 -6.92 17.52 4.07
C PRO A 47 -6.11 18.64 3.41
N LEU A 48 -6.74 19.76 3.12
CA LEU A 48 -6.03 20.92 2.54
C LEU A 48 -4.87 21.38 3.40
N ARG A 49 -5.03 21.28 4.72
CA ARG A 49 -3.97 21.65 5.66
C ARG A 49 -2.70 20.82 5.45
N GLU A 50 -2.85 19.54 5.15
CA GLU A 50 -1.70 18.68 4.88
C GLU A 50 -1.01 19.08 3.60
N ILE A 51 -1.76 19.42 2.53
CA ILE A 51 -1.21 19.87 1.25
C ILE A 51 -0.42 21.17 1.44
N GLN A 52 -0.93 22.08 2.25
CA GLN A 52 -0.27 23.35 2.51
C GLN A 52 1.08 23.17 3.19
N ARG A 53 1.20 22.18 4.07
CA ARG A 53 2.44 21.88 4.78
C ARG A 53 3.38 21.00 3.96
N ASN A 54 2.81 20.12 3.13
CA ASN A 54 3.56 19.14 2.36
C ASN A 54 2.81 18.86 1.06
N PRO A 55 3.25 19.46 -0.07
CA PRO A 55 2.59 19.23 -1.35
C PRO A 55 2.52 17.76 -1.75
N SER A 56 3.47 16.92 -1.27
CA SER A 56 3.45 15.49 -1.53
C SER A 56 2.29 14.78 -0.82
N ALA A 57 1.54 15.47 0.04
CA ALA A 57 0.36 14.91 0.67
C ALA A 57 -0.74 14.55 -0.34
N LEU A 58 -0.66 15.02 -1.57
CA LEU A 58 -1.54 14.52 -2.63
C LEU A 58 -1.46 12.99 -2.75
N HIS A 59 -0.29 12.43 -2.55
CA HIS A 59 -0.03 11.00 -2.62
C HIS A 59 0.37 10.39 -1.29
N ASN A 60 0.72 11.22 -0.32
CA ASN A 60 1.31 10.80 0.95
C ASN A 60 0.58 11.46 2.11
N THR A 61 -0.75 11.24 2.19
CA THR A 61 -1.53 11.73 3.31
C THR A 61 -1.08 11.06 4.60
N ARG A 62 -1.36 11.71 5.74
CA ARG A 62 -1.11 11.12 7.05
C ARG A 62 -1.82 9.78 7.18
N ASN A 63 -3.05 9.68 6.63
CA ASN A 63 -3.80 8.44 6.62
C ASN A 63 -2.99 7.31 5.96
N LYS A 64 -2.45 7.57 4.77
CA LYS A 64 -1.64 6.57 4.07
C LYS A 64 -0.37 6.23 4.84
N LYS A 65 0.29 7.23 5.41
CA LYS A 65 1.51 7.01 6.20
C LYS A 65 1.23 6.16 7.43
N ASP A 66 0.09 6.37 8.08
CA ASP A 66 -0.32 5.57 9.24
C ASP A 66 -0.54 4.11 8.85
N LYS A 67 -1.17 3.87 7.68
CA LYS A 67 -1.40 2.51 7.20
C LYS A 67 -0.09 1.82 6.79
N ARG A 68 0.82 2.58 6.19
CA ARG A 68 2.16 2.08 5.88
C ARG A 68 2.91 1.67 7.15
N ARG A 69 2.78 2.47 8.21
CA ARG A 69 3.40 2.16 9.49
C ARG A 69 2.84 0.87 10.08
N GLU A 70 1.51 0.67 10.00
CA GLU A 70 0.90 -0.57 10.45
C GLU A 70 1.49 -1.77 9.71
N MET A 71 1.63 -1.67 8.40
CA MET A 71 2.19 -2.75 7.58
C MET A 71 3.65 -3.04 7.94
N LEU A 72 4.47 -2.01 8.12
CA LEU A 72 5.88 -2.18 8.47
C LEU A 72 6.06 -2.73 9.88
N SER A 73 5.08 -2.57 10.75
CA SER A 73 5.12 -3.12 12.11
C SER A 73 4.48 -4.51 12.23
N GLY A 74 4.16 -5.12 11.10
CA GLY A 74 3.61 -6.49 11.07
C GLY A 74 2.11 -6.59 11.24
N LYS A 75 1.38 -5.46 11.16
CA LYS A 75 -0.07 -5.44 11.31
C LYS A 75 -0.78 -5.46 9.96
N ARG A 76 -2.05 -5.86 9.99
CA ARG A 76 -2.95 -5.85 8.83
C ARG A 76 -3.90 -4.67 8.96
N PRO A 77 -3.76 -3.61 8.12
CA PRO A 77 -4.73 -2.52 8.15
C PRO A 77 -6.15 -3.00 7.84
N ASP A 78 -7.13 -2.53 8.60
CA ASP A 78 -8.52 -2.95 8.43
C ASP A 78 -9.08 -2.61 7.05
N GLU A 79 -8.62 -1.51 6.46
CA GLU A 79 -9.11 -1.08 5.15
C GLU A 79 -8.76 -2.06 4.03
N CYS A 80 -7.88 -3.01 4.29
CA CYS A 80 -7.47 -4.02 3.31
C CYS A 80 -8.16 -5.37 3.56
N ASN A 81 -9.32 -5.38 4.20
CA ASN A 81 -10.06 -6.60 4.55
C ASN A 81 -10.30 -7.53 3.37
N TYR A 82 -10.48 -7.00 2.16
CA TYR A 82 -10.67 -7.84 0.99
C TYR A 82 -9.52 -8.85 0.84
N CYS A 83 -8.30 -8.37 0.92
CA CYS A 83 -7.13 -9.22 0.79
C CYS A 83 -7.01 -10.20 1.96
N TRP A 84 -7.28 -9.74 3.18
CA TRP A 84 -7.22 -10.60 4.36
C TRP A 84 -8.24 -11.74 4.28
N ASN A 85 -9.45 -11.45 3.78
CA ASN A 85 -10.47 -12.48 3.62
C ASN A 85 -10.07 -13.50 2.56
N VAL A 86 -9.47 -13.06 1.47
CA VAL A 86 -9.00 -13.99 0.43
C VAL A 86 -7.90 -14.89 0.99
N GLU A 87 -6.93 -14.33 1.70
CA GLU A 87 -5.80 -15.10 2.22
C GLU A 87 -6.22 -16.06 3.33
N ASP A 88 -7.16 -15.64 4.18
CA ASP A 88 -7.58 -16.44 5.34
C ASP A 88 -8.57 -17.54 5.00
N ASN A 89 -9.37 -17.35 3.94
CA ASN A 89 -10.49 -18.23 3.62
C ASN A 89 -10.35 -18.98 2.30
N SER A 90 -9.22 -18.83 1.61
CA SER A 90 -8.96 -19.56 0.37
C SER A 90 -7.48 -19.93 0.28
N ASN A 91 -7.17 -20.82 -0.66
CA ASN A 91 -5.77 -21.20 -0.93
C ASN A 91 -5.16 -20.36 -2.05
N SER A 92 -5.78 -19.23 -2.38
CA SER A 92 -5.33 -18.38 -3.46
C SER A 92 -4.54 -17.20 -2.92
N TYR A 93 -3.64 -16.65 -3.75
CA TYR A 93 -3.00 -15.38 -3.44
C TYR A 93 -4.04 -14.27 -3.54
N SER A 94 -3.90 -13.25 -2.67
CA SER A 94 -4.73 -12.05 -2.75
C SER A 94 -4.09 -11.03 -3.68
N ASP A 95 -4.81 -9.92 -3.93
CA ASP A 95 -4.26 -8.81 -4.70
C ASP A 95 -3.01 -8.21 -4.06
N ARG A 96 -2.82 -8.39 -2.76
CA ARG A 96 -1.58 -7.99 -2.08
C ARG A 96 -0.37 -8.57 -2.79
N THR A 97 -0.41 -9.86 -3.12
CA THR A 97 0.69 -10.52 -3.82
C THR A 97 0.72 -10.12 -5.30
N PHE A 98 -0.43 -10.12 -5.97
CA PHE A 98 -0.49 -9.78 -7.39
C PHE A 98 -0.04 -8.35 -7.67
N LYS A 99 -0.55 -7.38 -6.90
CA LYS A 99 -0.18 -5.98 -7.08
C LYS A 99 1.30 -5.75 -6.77
N SER A 100 1.80 -6.38 -5.71
CA SER A 100 3.21 -6.25 -5.33
C SER A 100 4.15 -6.87 -6.35
N SER A 101 3.71 -7.89 -7.10
CA SER A 101 4.53 -8.57 -8.10
C SER A 101 4.64 -7.82 -9.42
N GLU A 102 3.84 -6.77 -9.62
CA GLU A 102 3.82 -6.02 -10.87
C GLU A 102 5.17 -5.34 -11.15
N GLN A 103 5.46 -5.12 -12.43
CA GLN A 103 6.74 -4.54 -12.86
C GLN A 103 6.97 -3.14 -12.31
N TRP A 104 5.89 -2.40 -12.07
CA TRP A 104 5.96 -1.05 -11.51
C TRP A 104 6.10 -1.06 -9.98
N SER A 105 5.93 -2.19 -9.33
CA SER A 105 5.89 -2.30 -7.88
C SER A 105 7.05 -3.12 -7.30
N TRP A 106 7.31 -4.30 -7.83
CA TRP A 106 8.28 -5.22 -7.24
C TRP A 106 9.71 -4.67 -7.12
N PRO A 107 10.22 -3.88 -8.10
CA PRO A 107 11.56 -3.30 -7.96
C PRO A 107 11.72 -2.37 -6.76
N GLU A 108 10.60 -1.93 -6.17
CA GLU A 108 10.64 -1.02 -5.02
C GLU A 108 10.68 -1.75 -3.67
N TYR A 109 10.69 -3.09 -3.67
CA TYR A 109 10.59 -3.89 -2.44
C TYR A 109 11.67 -3.53 -1.42
N GLU A 110 12.93 -3.51 -1.83
CA GLU A 110 14.03 -3.23 -0.91
C GLU A 110 13.95 -1.82 -0.35
N LYS A 111 13.66 -0.84 -1.21
CA LYS A 111 13.53 0.55 -0.79
C LYS A 111 12.41 0.73 0.21
N ILE A 112 11.25 0.12 -0.05
CA ILE A 112 10.08 0.25 0.82
C ILE A 112 10.29 -0.49 2.13
N LYS A 113 10.85 -1.69 2.07
CA LYS A 113 11.12 -2.49 3.27
C LYS A 113 12.00 -1.75 4.26
N ASN A 114 12.96 -0.99 3.76
CA ASN A 114 13.92 -0.24 4.57
C ASN A 114 13.52 1.21 4.79
N SER A 115 12.31 1.61 4.35
CA SER A 115 11.89 3.01 4.44
C SER A 115 11.37 3.38 5.82
N ASN A 116 11.34 4.69 6.08
CA ASN A 116 10.67 5.26 7.24
C ASN A 116 9.23 5.59 6.86
N CYS A 117 8.27 5.20 7.69
CA CYS A 117 6.85 5.44 7.40
C CYS A 117 6.49 6.92 7.29
N ARG A 118 7.35 7.82 7.76
CA ARG A 118 7.16 9.28 7.64
C ARG A 118 7.60 9.81 6.30
N ASP A 119 8.36 9.02 5.53
CA ASP A 119 8.88 9.47 4.25
C ASP A 119 7.77 9.62 3.22
N ASN A 120 7.92 10.61 2.35
CA ASN A 120 7.08 10.72 1.17
C ASN A 120 7.57 9.70 0.14
N PHE A 121 6.62 9.12 -0.58
CA PHE A 121 6.94 8.15 -1.62
C PHE A 121 6.23 8.55 -2.90
N ASN A 122 6.97 8.58 -4.01
CA ASN A 122 6.38 8.89 -5.31
C ASN A 122 5.74 7.63 -5.88
N PRO A 123 4.41 7.67 -6.14
CA PRO A 123 3.74 6.48 -6.65
C PRO A 123 4.25 6.12 -8.05
N LYS A 124 4.16 4.85 -8.36
CA LYS A 124 4.58 4.30 -9.66
C LYS A 124 3.39 4.00 -10.57
N TYR A 125 2.18 3.92 -10.01
CA TYR A 125 0.95 3.69 -10.75
C TYR A 125 -0.15 4.59 -10.19
N VAL A 126 -0.71 5.39 -11.06
CA VAL A 126 -1.76 6.37 -10.69
C VAL A 126 -3.09 6.00 -11.37
#